data_387207d876ceb0ed0f83fcfa367c5a6f
#
_entry.id   387207d876ceb0ed0f83fcfa367c5a6f
#
_cell.length_a   1.000
_cell.length_b   1.000
_cell.length_c   1.000
_cell.angle_alpha   90.00
_cell.angle_beta   90.00
_cell.angle_gamma   90.00
#
_symmetry.space_group_name_H-M   'P 1'
#
loop_
_entity.id
_entity.type
_entity.pdbx_description
1 polymer ?
#
loop_
_entity_poly.entity_id
_entity_poly.type
_entity_poly.pdbx_seq_one_letter_code
_entity_poly.pdbx_strand_id
1 'polypeptide(L)'
;MSRSHIEFIQSQVLPWLGLDGESARPGATIKILSHDADSAAGSAIIRYPAGWTLDETHHIVGDEELFVLEGGLTIDDDAFGPYGYGFLPGGSPRHHMAAPNGAAVLTFFNGPQRRVAGAGVFDASRAIALTKADQTPWTRDFDHGLVGSGFAIKFLREDTVSGERTWLLTKGPDAYEDLPPTGRTETHPCVEEFFLLEGSLGWPQGMMRSGAYFWRPPGIEHGPGASLTGYLGLFRSREGLFVTEWSTAERPRPFDPAYKPTLPSFLADHADQPYQGSDPY
;
A
#
# COMPACT_ATOMS: atom_id res chain seq x y z
N MET A 1 16.44 -6.81 8.64
CA MET A 1 15.11 -6.17 8.55
C MET A 1 14.33 -6.45 9.79
N SER A 2 13.66 -5.44 10.36
CA SER A 2 12.89 -5.59 11.58
C SER A 2 11.37 -5.39 11.39
N ARG A 3 10.91 -5.03 10.15
CA ARG A 3 9.48 -4.92 9.88
C ARG A 3 8.84 -6.31 9.90
N SER A 4 7.91 -6.50 10.85
CA SER A 4 7.27 -7.78 11.10
C SER A 4 6.26 -8.16 10.03
N HIS A 5 6.09 -9.45 9.80
CA HIS A 5 5.05 -10.01 8.92
C HIS A 5 3.64 -9.63 9.40
N ILE A 6 2.81 -9.17 8.47
CA ILE A 6 1.39 -8.86 8.66
C ILE A 6 0.61 -9.58 7.57
N GLU A 7 -0.27 -10.52 7.97
CA GLU A 7 -1.12 -11.27 7.03
C GLU A 7 -2.52 -11.45 7.63
N PHE A 8 -3.41 -10.61 7.45
CA PHE A 8 -3.54 -9.21 7.08
C PHE A 8 -4.30 -8.43 8.17
N ILE A 9 -4.33 -7.11 8.13
CA ILE A 9 -5.16 -6.27 8.99
C ILE A 9 -6.19 -5.50 8.14
N GLN A 10 -7.40 -5.34 8.65
CA GLN A 10 -8.38 -4.39 8.10
C GLN A 10 -8.12 -3.02 8.70
N SER A 11 -7.78 -2.02 7.88
CA SER A 11 -7.39 -0.69 8.38
C SER A 11 -8.50 0.01 9.17
N GLN A 12 -9.77 -0.36 8.96
CA GLN A 12 -10.92 0.19 9.66
C GLN A 12 -10.85 0.01 11.17
N VAL A 13 -10.28 -1.11 11.64
CA VAL A 13 -10.19 -1.39 13.08
C VAL A 13 -9.08 -0.61 13.78
N LEU A 14 -8.18 0.03 13.01
CA LEU A 14 -7.07 0.78 13.57
C LEU A 14 -7.54 2.17 14.04
N PRO A 15 -7.03 2.65 15.19
CA PRO A 15 -7.36 3.97 15.69
C PRO A 15 -6.72 5.07 14.84
N TRP A 16 -7.42 6.20 14.71
CA TRP A 16 -6.83 7.44 14.23
C TRP A 16 -6.05 8.12 15.37
N LEU A 17 -4.76 8.33 15.17
CA LEU A 17 -3.88 9.03 16.10
C LEU A 17 -3.62 10.45 15.60
N GLY A 18 -3.66 11.44 16.50
CA GLY A 18 -3.33 12.82 16.15
C GLY A 18 -1.86 13.02 15.87
N LEU A 19 -1.53 13.84 14.87
CA LEU A 19 -0.17 14.27 14.57
C LEU A 19 0.04 15.68 15.14
N ASP A 20 1.01 15.82 16.04
CA ASP A 20 1.34 17.09 16.71
C ASP A 20 2.18 18.05 15.83
N GLY A 21 2.57 19.20 16.39
CA GLY A 21 3.33 20.22 15.67
C GLY A 21 4.75 19.81 15.26
N GLU A 22 5.33 18.78 15.88
CA GLU A 22 6.67 18.28 15.54
C GLU A 22 6.63 17.23 14.42
N SER A 23 5.46 16.70 14.12
CA SER A 23 5.29 15.70 13.06
C SER A 23 5.53 16.28 11.67
N ALA A 24 5.69 15.39 10.71
CA ALA A 24 5.78 15.78 9.30
C ALA A 24 4.47 16.38 8.76
N ARG A 25 3.34 16.16 9.44
CA ARG A 25 1.98 16.57 9.02
C ARG A 25 1.18 17.07 10.21
N PRO A 26 1.57 18.21 10.83
CA PRO A 26 0.89 18.72 12.02
C PRO A 26 -0.60 18.97 11.76
N GLY A 27 -1.45 18.57 12.70
CA GLY A 27 -2.91 18.73 12.61
C GLY A 27 -3.64 17.70 11.75
N ALA A 28 -2.93 16.78 11.07
CA ALA A 28 -3.51 15.62 10.45
C ALA A 28 -3.68 14.46 11.46
N THR A 29 -4.33 13.39 11.05
CA THR A 29 -4.40 12.13 11.81
C THR A 29 -3.84 10.98 11.01
N ILE A 30 -3.39 9.93 11.70
CA ILE A 30 -2.70 8.79 11.09
C ILE A 30 -3.25 7.46 11.62
N LYS A 31 -3.39 6.47 10.74
CA LYS A 31 -3.49 5.05 11.07
C LYS A 31 -2.19 4.36 10.67
N ILE A 32 -1.53 3.71 11.62
CA ILE A 32 -0.28 3.00 11.37
C ILE A 32 -0.60 1.58 10.91
N LEU A 33 -0.29 1.27 9.66
CA LEU A 33 -0.50 -0.07 9.08
C LEU A 33 0.67 -1.00 9.38
N SER A 34 1.90 -0.50 9.25
CA SER A 34 3.12 -1.22 9.59
C SER A 34 4.22 -0.26 9.99
N HIS A 35 5.15 -0.74 10.80
CA HIS A 35 6.24 0.07 11.34
C HIS A 35 7.49 -0.79 11.56
N ASP A 36 8.65 -0.20 11.29
CA ASP A 36 9.98 -0.72 11.57
C ASP A 36 10.68 0.19 12.58
N ALA A 37 10.94 -0.32 13.77
CA ALA A 37 11.52 0.45 14.85
C ALA A 37 12.99 0.85 14.61
N ASP A 38 13.73 0.06 13.81
CA ASP A 38 15.16 0.30 13.56
C ASP A 38 15.38 1.35 12.48
N SER A 39 14.67 1.24 11.36
CA SER A 39 14.79 2.17 10.23
C SER A 39 13.80 3.34 10.28
N ALA A 40 12.79 3.27 11.13
CA ALA A 40 11.63 4.16 11.16
C ALA A 40 10.85 4.20 9.83
N ALA A 41 11.05 3.19 8.97
CA ALA A 41 10.21 2.98 7.80
C ALA A 41 8.83 2.49 8.21
N GLY A 42 7.81 2.80 7.43
CA GLY A 42 6.44 2.41 7.77
C GLY A 42 5.45 2.69 6.67
N SER A 43 4.25 2.16 6.84
CA SER A 43 3.11 2.40 5.96
C SER A 43 1.93 2.85 6.80
N ALA A 44 1.20 3.85 6.32
CA ALA A 44 0.15 4.50 7.07
C ALA A 44 -0.93 5.08 6.16
N ILE A 45 -2.12 5.31 6.70
CA ILE A 45 -3.10 6.19 6.09
C ILE A 45 -3.07 7.51 6.86
N ILE A 46 -2.85 8.61 6.15
CA ILE A 46 -2.87 9.95 6.72
C ILE A 46 -4.15 10.65 6.27
N ARG A 47 -4.93 11.16 7.22
CA ARG A 47 -6.14 11.95 6.96
C ARG A 47 -5.88 13.41 7.27
N TYR A 48 -5.98 14.22 6.24
CA TYR A 48 -5.87 15.68 6.31
C TYR A 48 -7.27 16.27 6.46
N PRO A 49 -7.54 17.11 7.45
CA PRO A 49 -8.83 17.78 7.56
C PRO A 49 -9.03 18.80 6.43
N ALA A 50 -10.29 19.12 6.12
CA ALA A 50 -10.60 20.19 5.17
C ALA A 50 -9.98 21.52 5.61
N GLY A 51 -9.36 22.24 4.67
CA GLY A 51 -8.65 23.47 4.92
C GLY A 51 -7.25 23.31 5.52
N TRP A 52 -6.73 22.09 5.62
CA TRP A 52 -5.37 21.86 6.10
C TRP A 52 -4.34 22.46 5.13
N THR A 53 -3.35 23.18 5.70
CA THR A 53 -2.20 23.73 4.97
C THR A 53 -0.90 23.57 5.77
N LEU A 54 0.21 23.53 5.06
CA LEU A 54 1.55 23.60 5.61
C LEU A 54 2.41 24.49 4.69
N ASP A 55 2.57 25.75 5.10
CA ASP A 55 3.20 26.81 4.32
C ASP A 55 4.64 27.07 4.81
N GLU A 56 5.46 26.05 4.81
CA GLU A 56 6.88 26.19 5.11
C GLU A 56 7.73 25.32 4.20
N THR A 57 8.85 25.84 3.75
CA THR A 57 9.82 25.04 3.01
C THR A 57 10.46 24.01 3.94
N HIS A 58 10.23 22.74 3.64
CA HIS A 58 10.76 21.62 4.41
C HIS A 58 11.03 20.41 3.51
N HIS A 59 11.71 19.42 4.06
CA HIS A 59 11.83 18.09 3.47
C HIS A 59 11.62 17.02 4.54
N ILE A 60 11.34 15.79 4.09
CA ILE A 60 11.34 14.59 4.91
C ILE A 60 12.67 13.88 4.73
N VAL A 61 13.22 13.30 5.81
CA VAL A 61 14.53 12.63 5.77
C VAL A 61 14.50 11.36 4.95
N GLY A 62 13.47 10.53 5.13
CA GLY A 62 13.28 9.31 4.33
C GLY A 62 12.54 9.58 3.02
N ASP A 63 12.65 8.65 2.07
CA ASP A 63 11.80 8.67 0.88
C ASP A 63 10.34 8.49 1.28
N GLU A 64 9.45 9.15 0.54
CA GLU A 64 8.00 9.06 0.73
C GLU A 64 7.32 8.68 -0.60
N GLU A 65 6.53 7.62 -0.59
CA GLU A 65 5.54 7.34 -1.62
C GLU A 65 4.16 7.72 -1.10
N LEU A 66 3.33 8.29 -1.95
CA LEU A 66 1.96 8.63 -1.61
C LEU A 66 0.98 8.19 -2.70
N PHE A 67 -0.19 7.75 -2.26
CA PHE A 67 -1.31 7.39 -3.12
C PHE A 67 -2.60 7.93 -2.51
N VAL A 68 -3.27 8.85 -3.21
CA VAL A 68 -4.49 9.48 -2.71
C VAL A 68 -5.65 8.50 -2.82
N LEU A 69 -6.25 8.15 -1.67
CA LEU A 69 -7.42 7.29 -1.59
C LEU A 69 -8.70 8.09 -1.83
N GLU A 70 -8.78 9.30 -1.24
CA GLU A 70 -9.98 10.12 -1.22
C GLU A 70 -9.61 11.60 -1.09
N GLY A 71 -10.46 12.48 -1.62
CA GLY A 71 -10.25 13.92 -1.56
C GLY A 71 -9.13 14.42 -2.45
N GLY A 72 -8.32 15.36 -1.97
CA GLY A 72 -7.21 15.90 -2.74
C GLY A 72 -6.13 16.53 -1.90
N LEU A 73 -4.87 16.23 -2.25
CA LEU A 73 -3.67 16.79 -1.66
C LEU A 73 -2.91 17.57 -2.75
N THR A 74 -2.52 18.80 -2.46
CA THR A 74 -1.62 19.60 -3.29
C THR A 74 -0.24 19.62 -2.64
N ILE A 75 0.80 19.39 -3.41
CA ILE A 75 2.20 19.59 -3.02
C ILE A 75 2.84 20.48 -4.08
N ASP A 76 3.18 21.68 -3.71
CA ASP A 76 3.64 22.75 -4.61
C ASP A 76 2.64 22.95 -5.78
N ASP A 77 3.06 22.70 -7.03
CA ASP A 77 2.21 22.84 -8.22
C ASP A 77 1.45 21.56 -8.58
N ASP A 78 1.71 20.45 -7.89
CA ASP A 78 1.09 19.15 -8.17
C ASP A 78 -0.18 18.95 -7.35
N ALA A 79 -1.31 18.77 -8.03
CA ALA A 79 -2.61 18.50 -7.41
C ALA A 79 -2.99 17.02 -7.55
N PHE A 80 -2.80 16.27 -6.47
CA PHE A 80 -3.13 14.83 -6.38
C PHE A 80 -4.61 14.66 -6.02
N GLY A 81 -5.42 14.23 -6.96
CA GLY A 81 -6.79 13.75 -6.72
C GLY A 81 -6.81 12.24 -6.43
N PRO A 82 -8.00 11.63 -6.31
CA PRO A 82 -8.12 10.19 -6.07
C PRO A 82 -7.31 9.38 -7.09
N TYR A 83 -6.56 8.40 -6.58
CA TYR A 83 -5.61 7.57 -7.33
C TYR A 83 -4.42 8.34 -7.94
N GLY A 84 -4.20 9.58 -7.53
CA GLY A 84 -2.95 10.29 -7.78
C GLY A 84 -1.81 9.65 -6.98
N TYR A 85 -0.70 9.41 -7.63
CA TYR A 85 0.49 8.78 -7.07
C TYR A 85 1.71 9.70 -7.20
N GLY A 86 2.57 9.72 -6.19
CA GLY A 86 3.86 10.42 -6.23
C GLY A 86 4.94 9.67 -5.46
N PHE A 87 6.19 9.88 -5.86
CA PHE A 87 7.38 9.43 -5.14
C PHE A 87 8.30 10.63 -4.91
N LEU A 88 8.54 10.93 -3.66
CA LEU A 88 9.36 12.04 -3.21
C LEU A 88 10.61 11.50 -2.50
N PRO A 89 11.79 11.55 -3.14
CA PRO A 89 13.04 11.14 -2.50
C PRO A 89 13.29 11.91 -1.20
N GLY A 90 13.88 11.26 -0.22
CA GLY A 90 14.33 11.92 1.01
C GLY A 90 15.18 13.15 0.70
N GLY A 91 14.93 14.26 1.37
CA GLY A 91 15.58 15.53 1.08
C GLY A 91 14.89 16.42 0.04
N SER A 92 13.93 15.90 -0.76
CA SER A 92 13.17 16.70 -1.73
C SER A 92 12.44 17.84 -1.02
N PRO A 93 12.60 19.12 -1.44
CA PRO A 93 11.88 20.22 -0.84
C PRO A 93 10.39 20.18 -1.17
N ARG A 94 9.59 20.65 -0.22
CA ARG A 94 8.17 20.97 -0.36
C ARG A 94 7.98 22.38 0.18
N HIS A 95 7.40 23.26 -0.61
CA HIS A 95 7.25 24.67 -0.24
C HIS A 95 5.86 24.96 0.30
N HIS A 96 4.87 24.29 -0.28
CA HIS A 96 3.47 24.41 0.08
C HIS A 96 2.77 23.06 0.00
N MET A 97 2.00 22.73 1.02
CA MET A 97 1.11 21.58 0.99
C MET A 97 -0.29 21.97 1.43
N ALA A 98 -1.31 21.50 0.76
CA ALA A 98 -2.70 21.81 1.10
C ALA A 98 -3.67 20.66 0.82
N ALA A 99 -4.71 20.57 1.64
CA ALA A 99 -5.86 19.71 1.43
C ALA A 99 -7.15 20.55 1.60
N PRO A 100 -7.53 21.36 0.60
CA PRO A 100 -8.63 22.32 0.75
C PRO A 100 -9.96 21.68 1.14
N ASN A 101 -10.25 20.49 0.61
CA ASN A 101 -11.46 19.73 0.88
C ASN A 101 -11.20 18.51 1.77
N GLY A 102 -9.99 18.41 2.35
CA GLY A 102 -9.51 17.21 3.03
C GLY A 102 -9.01 16.14 2.07
N ALA A 103 -8.25 15.20 2.62
CA ALA A 103 -7.73 14.04 1.88
C ALA A 103 -7.49 12.86 2.81
N ALA A 104 -7.63 11.64 2.28
CA ALA A 104 -7.07 10.41 2.86
C ALA A 104 -5.99 9.88 1.91
N VAL A 105 -4.78 9.71 2.42
CA VAL A 105 -3.60 9.37 1.62
C VAL A 105 -2.91 8.15 2.21
N LEU A 106 -2.81 7.09 1.43
CA LEU A 106 -1.95 5.96 1.76
C LEU A 106 -0.51 6.38 1.51
N THR A 107 0.32 6.31 2.56
CA THR A 107 1.67 6.84 2.54
C THR A 107 2.65 5.77 3.00
N PHE A 108 3.75 5.64 2.28
CA PHE A 108 4.82 4.70 2.56
C PHE A 108 6.13 5.46 2.77
N PHE A 109 6.69 5.29 3.94
CA PHE A 109 7.97 5.89 4.31
C PHE A 109 9.08 4.85 4.28
N ASN A 110 10.14 5.14 3.54
CA ASN A 110 11.31 4.28 3.43
C ASN A 110 12.44 4.67 4.40
N GLY A 111 12.10 5.34 5.48
CA GLY A 111 13.03 5.82 6.49
C GLY A 111 12.35 6.79 7.45
N PRO A 112 13.14 7.57 8.22
CA PRO A 112 12.59 8.49 9.20
C PRO A 112 11.64 9.51 8.59
N GLN A 113 10.46 9.63 9.19
CA GLN A 113 9.41 10.59 8.79
C GLN A 113 9.68 12.00 9.35
N ARG A 114 10.91 12.27 9.77
CA ARG A 114 11.27 13.54 10.40
C ARG A 114 11.27 14.67 9.39
N ARG A 115 10.50 15.72 9.70
CA ARG A 115 10.48 17.00 8.98
C ARG A 115 11.73 17.81 9.34
N VAL A 116 12.37 18.40 8.33
CA VAL A 116 13.53 19.27 8.47
C VAL A 116 13.30 20.54 7.64
N ALA A 117 13.53 21.72 8.24
CA ALA A 117 13.37 22.99 7.54
C ALA A 117 14.33 23.12 6.34
N GLY A 118 13.85 23.74 5.27
CA GLY A 118 14.60 23.95 4.03
C GLY A 118 14.70 22.71 3.14
N ALA A 119 15.47 22.85 2.06
CA ALA A 119 15.76 21.75 1.14
C ALA A 119 16.90 20.87 1.66
N GLY A 120 16.79 19.56 1.44
CA GLY A 120 17.89 18.63 1.64
C GLY A 120 18.66 18.35 0.37
N VAL A 121 19.61 17.40 0.44
CA VAL A 121 20.28 16.84 -0.72
C VAL A 121 19.48 15.63 -1.18
N PHE A 122 19.10 15.58 -2.45
CA PHE A 122 18.34 14.47 -3.01
C PHE A 122 18.64 14.23 -4.48
N ASP A 123 18.31 13.06 -4.96
CA ASP A 123 18.41 12.70 -6.39
C ASP A 123 17.05 13.00 -7.07
N ALA A 124 17.01 14.12 -7.80
CA ALA A 124 15.80 14.55 -8.49
C ALA A 124 15.36 13.59 -9.61
N SER A 125 16.27 12.77 -10.15
CA SER A 125 15.94 11.79 -11.20
C SER A 125 15.05 10.66 -10.70
N ARG A 126 15.01 10.44 -9.37
CA ARG A 126 14.13 9.45 -8.73
C ARG A 126 12.75 9.99 -8.42
N ALA A 127 12.55 11.32 -8.47
CA ALA A 127 11.27 11.93 -8.13
C ALA A 127 10.20 11.60 -9.18
N ILE A 128 9.01 11.29 -8.68
CA ILE A 128 7.78 11.20 -9.49
C ILE A 128 6.81 12.18 -8.86
N ALA A 129 6.69 13.37 -9.45
CA ALA A 129 5.92 14.46 -8.89
C ALA A 129 4.42 14.15 -8.87
N LEU A 130 3.88 13.72 -10.01
CA LEU A 130 2.48 13.28 -10.10
C LEU A 130 2.30 12.27 -11.23
N THR A 131 1.78 11.09 -10.88
CA THR A 131 1.26 10.13 -11.87
C THR A 131 -0.23 9.92 -11.60
N LYS A 132 -1.06 10.16 -12.63
CA LYS A 132 -2.50 9.89 -12.55
C LYS A 132 -2.76 8.47 -13.03
N ALA A 133 -3.33 7.64 -12.17
CA ALA A 133 -3.58 6.24 -12.51
C ALA A 133 -4.56 6.07 -13.67
N ASP A 134 -5.48 7.02 -13.88
CA ASP A 134 -6.41 7.03 -15.02
C ASP A 134 -5.70 7.27 -16.37
N GLN A 135 -4.55 7.95 -16.36
CA GLN A 135 -3.74 8.23 -17.55
C GLN A 135 -2.70 7.14 -17.85
N THR A 136 -2.47 6.22 -16.91
CA THR A 136 -1.55 5.09 -17.09
C THR A 136 -2.30 3.92 -17.74
N PRO A 137 -1.81 3.34 -18.85
CA PRO A 137 -2.49 2.25 -19.51
C PRO A 137 -2.47 0.98 -18.69
N TRP A 138 -3.55 0.20 -18.76
CA TRP A 138 -3.55 -1.18 -18.28
C TRP A 138 -2.78 -2.08 -19.24
N THR A 139 -1.94 -2.95 -18.69
CA THR A 139 -1.25 -4.00 -19.44
C THR A 139 -1.57 -5.38 -18.88
N ARG A 140 -1.53 -6.39 -19.75
CA ARG A 140 -1.59 -7.81 -19.39
C ARG A 140 -0.26 -8.51 -19.63
N ASP A 141 0.73 -7.75 -20.05
CA ASP A 141 2.08 -8.23 -20.28
C ASP A 141 2.83 -8.20 -18.94
N PHE A 142 3.04 -9.37 -18.37
CA PHE A 142 3.70 -9.55 -17.08
C PHE A 142 4.92 -10.45 -17.25
N ASP A 143 6.06 -9.98 -16.84
CA ASP A 143 7.30 -10.77 -16.81
C ASP A 143 7.28 -11.89 -15.76
N HIS A 144 6.23 -12.01 -14.94
CA HIS A 144 6.31 -12.74 -13.67
C HIS A 144 5.26 -13.83 -13.49
N GLY A 145 4.70 -14.33 -14.58
CA GLY A 145 3.88 -15.56 -14.52
C GLY A 145 2.60 -15.45 -13.71
N LEU A 146 1.97 -14.27 -13.63
CA LEU A 146 0.58 -14.19 -13.22
C LEU A 146 -0.25 -14.99 -14.24
N VAL A 147 -0.42 -16.26 -13.95
CA VAL A 147 -1.13 -17.20 -14.82
C VAL A 147 -2.60 -17.09 -14.51
N GLY A 148 -3.37 -16.61 -15.44
CA GLY A 148 -4.83 -16.62 -15.36
C GLY A 148 -5.47 -15.51 -16.19
N SER A 149 -6.63 -15.82 -16.76
CA SER A 149 -7.49 -14.83 -17.40
C SER A 149 -8.04 -13.85 -16.34
N GLY A 150 -8.13 -12.57 -16.68
CA GLY A 150 -8.80 -11.59 -15.86
C GLY A 150 -7.92 -10.68 -15.02
N PHE A 151 -6.60 -10.82 -15.05
CA PHE A 151 -5.68 -9.86 -14.44
C PHE A 151 -5.26 -8.75 -15.40
N ALA A 152 -5.05 -7.56 -14.88
CA ALA A 152 -4.34 -6.46 -15.54
C ALA A 152 -3.61 -5.61 -14.50
N ILE A 153 -2.50 -4.97 -14.91
CA ILE A 153 -1.72 -4.07 -14.06
C ILE A 153 -1.52 -2.70 -14.68
N LYS A 154 -1.21 -1.73 -13.84
CA LYS A 154 -0.67 -0.42 -14.21
C LYS A 154 0.56 -0.15 -13.35
N PHE A 155 1.72 0.01 -13.96
CA PHE A 155 2.91 0.44 -13.24
C PHE A 155 2.81 1.94 -12.92
N LEU A 156 2.92 2.28 -11.66
CA LEU A 156 2.99 3.65 -11.17
C LEU A 156 4.45 4.09 -10.98
N ARG A 157 5.30 3.15 -10.56
CA ARG A 157 6.75 3.33 -10.40
C ARG A 157 7.48 2.02 -10.72
N GLU A 158 8.57 2.14 -11.44
CA GLU A 158 9.56 1.09 -11.63
C GLU A 158 10.95 1.70 -11.40
N ASP A 159 11.68 1.16 -10.46
CA ASP A 159 13.07 1.52 -10.20
C ASP A 159 13.97 0.47 -10.88
N THR A 160 14.55 0.82 -12.00
CA THR A 160 15.37 -0.09 -12.80
C THR A 160 16.72 -0.44 -12.16
N VAL A 161 17.12 0.29 -11.11
CA VAL A 161 18.37 0.03 -10.39
C VAL A 161 18.14 -0.96 -9.25
N SER A 162 17.11 -0.73 -8.42
CA SER A 162 16.79 -1.61 -7.28
C SER A 162 15.86 -2.78 -7.64
N GLY A 163 15.14 -2.68 -8.76
CA GLY A 163 14.06 -3.61 -9.13
C GLY A 163 12.76 -3.40 -8.36
N GLU A 164 12.69 -2.39 -7.51
CA GLU A 164 11.48 -2.07 -6.75
C GLU A 164 10.38 -1.51 -7.65
N ARG A 165 9.14 -1.87 -7.36
CA ARG A 165 7.98 -1.46 -8.14
C ARG A 165 6.80 -1.07 -7.25
N THR A 166 5.97 -0.16 -7.78
CA THR A 166 4.64 0.15 -7.24
C THR A 166 3.65 0.08 -8.40
N TRP A 167 2.58 -0.70 -8.24
CA TRP A 167 1.60 -0.91 -9.32
C TRP A 167 0.19 -1.12 -8.79
N LEU A 168 -0.79 -0.79 -9.61
CA LEU A 168 -2.15 -1.25 -9.43
C LEU A 168 -2.33 -2.60 -10.12
N LEU A 169 -3.04 -3.50 -9.46
CA LEU A 169 -3.47 -4.77 -10.02
C LEU A 169 -4.98 -4.88 -9.89
N THR A 170 -5.64 -5.19 -10.99
CA THR A 170 -7.05 -5.58 -11.00
C THR A 170 -7.22 -7.01 -11.44
N LYS A 171 -8.21 -7.66 -10.85
CA LYS A 171 -8.67 -8.99 -11.23
C LYS A 171 -10.19 -8.99 -11.34
N GLY A 172 -10.70 -9.53 -12.42
CA GLY A 172 -12.14 -9.81 -12.54
C GLY A 172 -12.62 -10.88 -11.56
N PRO A 173 -13.94 -11.01 -11.36
CA PRO A 173 -14.52 -12.06 -10.53
C PRO A 173 -14.11 -13.46 -11.00
N ASP A 174 -13.85 -14.36 -10.06
CA ASP A 174 -13.73 -15.77 -10.34
C ASP A 174 -15.14 -16.37 -10.50
N ALA A 175 -15.37 -17.09 -11.58
CA ALA A 175 -16.56 -17.92 -11.70
C ALA A 175 -16.35 -19.17 -10.83
N TYR A 176 -17.17 -19.33 -9.78
CA TYR A 176 -17.02 -20.42 -8.81
C TYR A 176 -17.05 -21.80 -9.49
N GLU A 177 -17.86 -21.96 -10.54
CA GLU A 177 -18.01 -23.21 -11.27
C GLU A 177 -16.79 -23.53 -12.16
N ASP A 178 -16.06 -22.51 -12.59
CA ASP A 178 -14.91 -22.63 -13.50
C ASP A 178 -13.56 -22.65 -12.78
N LEU A 179 -13.53 -22.23 -11.50
CA LEU A 179 -12.31 -22.15 -10.73
C LEU A 179 -12.00 -23.50 -10.06
N PRO A 180 -10.82 -24.10 -10.30
CA PRO A 180 -10.43 -25.31 -9.59
C PRO A 180 -10.53 -25.14 -8.07
N PRO A 181 -11.02 -26.14 -7.32
CA PRO A 181 -11.20 -26.03 -5.86
C PRO A 181 -9.88 -25.87 -5.11
N THR A 182 -8.77 -26.16 -5.74
CA THR A 182 -7.40 -25.98 -5.23
C THR A 182 -6.61 -25.02 -6.11
N GLY A 183 -5.53 -24.49 -5.58
CA GLY A 183 -4.56 -23.66 -6.29
C GLY A 183 -3.18 -23.79 -5.66
N ARG A 184 -2.16 -23.41 -6.40
CA ARG A 184 -0.78 -23.42 -5.91
C ARG A 184 -0.54 -22.24 -4.98
N THR A 185 0.35 -22.42 -4.04
CA THR A 185 0.96 -21.35 -3.25
C THR A 185 2.15 -20.76 -3.99
N GLU A 186 2.57 -19.60 -3.59
CA GLU A 186 3.68 -18.86 -4.18
C GLU A 186 4.57 -18.22 -3.12
N THR A 187 5.80 -17.88 -3.49
CA THR A 187 6.73 -17.08 -2.70
C THR A 187 7.40 -16.03 -3.59
N HIS A 188 7.90 -14.96 -2.96
CA HIS A 188 8.69 -13.94 -3.65
C HIS A 188 10.03 -13.74 -2.94
N PRO A 189 11.15 -13.55 -3.67
CA PRO A 189 12.46 -13.29 -3.07
C PRO A 189 12.62 -11.85 -2.54
N CYS A 190 11.60 -11.03 -2.69
CA CYS A 190 11.54 -9.64 -2.25
C CYS A 190 10.39 -9.43 -1.26
N VAL A 191 10.33 -8.24 -0.65
CA VAL A 191 9.16 -7.82 0.13
C VAL A 191 7.98 -7.64 -0.80
N GLU A 192 6.81 -8.09 -0.36
CA GLU A 192 5.52 -7.80 -0.97
C GLU A 192 4.63 -7.03 0.01
N GLU A 193 4.12 -5.90 -0.43
CA GLU A 193 3.21 -5.06 0.32
C GLU A 193 1.95 -4.78 -0.50
N PHE A 194 0.80 -4.79 0.14
CA PHE A 194 -0.49 -4.70 -0.53
C PHE A 194 -1.51 -3.90 0.26
N PHE A 195 -2.29 -3.11 -0.46
CA PHE A 195 -3.49 -2.47 0.07
C PHE A 195 -4.67 -2.69 -0.87
N LEU A 196 -5.75 -3.28 -0.36
CA LEU A 196 -6.96 -3.53 -1.15
C LEU A 196 -7.79 -2.25 -1.27
N LEU A 197 -7.92 -1.74 -2.48
CA LEU A 197 -8.66 -0.51 -2.79
C LEU A 197 -10.16 -0.78 -2.95
N GLU A 198 -10.51 -1.79 -3.75
CA GLU A 198 -11.89 -2.11 -4.09
C GLU A 198 -12.12 -3.61 -4.18
N GLY A 199 -13.35 -4.04 -3.92
CA GLY A 199 -13.76 -5.44 -4.03
C GLY A 199 -13.41 -6.29 -2.82
N SER A 200 -13.22 -7.59 -3.05
CA SER A 200 -12.86 -8.55 -2.00
C SER A 200 -11.96 -9.65 -2.51
N LEU A 201 -11.11 -10.17 -1.63
CA LEU A 201 -10.19 -11.26 -1.92
C LEU A 201 -10.19 -12.25 -0.77
N GLY A 202 -10.66 -13.47 -1.00
CA GLY A 202 -10.52 -14.59 -0.08
C GLY A 202 -9.07 -15.04 -0.01
N TRP A 203 -8.53 -15.08 1.19
CA TRP A 203 -7.17 -15.47 1.50
C TRP A 203 -7.18 -16.53 2.61
N PRO A 204 -6.19 -17.41 2.75
CA PRO A 204 -6.22 -18.43 3.81
C PRO A 204 -6.46 -17.88 5.22
N GLN A 205 -6.05 -16.64 5.50
CA GLN A 205 -6.20 -15.96 6.77
C GLN A 205 -7.52 -15.18 6.92
N GLY A 206 -8.37 -15.15 5.90
CA GLY A 206 -9.67 -14.46 5.98
C GLY A 206 -10.11 -13.81 4.68
N MET A 207 -11.26 -13.16 4.73
CA MET A 207 -11.79 -12.36 3.63
C MET A 207 -11.25 -10.93 3.71
N MET A 208 -10.34 -10.57 2.83
CA MET A 208 -9.87 -9.20 2.64
C MET A 208 -10.95 -8.38 1.94
N ARG A 209 -11.17 -7.16 2.40
CA ARG A 209 -12.09 -6.16 1.81
C ARG A 209 -11.36 -4.84 1.64
N SER A 210 -11.96 -3.85 0.98
CA SER A 210 -11.38 -2.50 0.85
C SER A 210 -10.80 -2.03 2.19
N GLY A 211 -9.57 -1.52 2.17
CA GLY A 211 -8.81 -1.16 3.36
C GLY A 211 -7.99 -2.30 3.99
N ALA A 212 -8.07 -3.53 3.48
CA ALA A 212 -7.20 -4.60 3.96
C ALA A 212 -5.74 -4.35 3.54
N TYR A 213 -4.82 -4.63 4.45
CA TYR A 213 -3.39 -4.40 4.28
C TYR A 213 -2.58 -5.61 4.72
N PHE A 214 -1.55 -5.96 3.93
CA PHE A 214 -0.51 -6.89 4.34
C PHE A 214 0.90 -6.38 4.04
N TRP A 215 1.86 -6.92 4.80
CA TRP A 215 3.29 -6.78 4.61
C TRP A 215 3.95 -8.15 4.76
N ARG A 216 4.56 -8.65 3.70
CA ARG A 216 5.27 -9.94 3.68
C ARG A 216 6.75 -9.73 3.50
N PRO A 217 7.59 -10.17 4.45
CA PRO A 217 9.02 -10.35 4.21
C PRO A 217 9.29 -11.31 3.05
N PRO A 218 10.50 -11.28 2.46
CA PRO A 218 10.90 -12.26 1.44
C PRO A 218 10.71 -13.70 1.89
N GLY A 219 10.27 -14.56 0.99
CA GLY A 219 10.15 -16.02 1.21
C GLY A 219 8.93 -16.48 2.01
N ILE A 220 7.98 -15.60 2.33
CA ILE A 220 6.72 -16.03 2.96
C ILE A 220 5.86 -16.76 1.92
N GLU A 221 5.60 -18.04 2.14
CA GLU A 221 4.67 -18.83 1.32
C GLU A 221 3.22 -18.38 1.58
N HIS A 222 2.46 -18.09 0.52
CA HIS A 222 1.11 -17.57 0.62
C HIS A 222 0.23 -18.01 -0.56
N GLY A 223 -1.09 -17.73 -0.49
CA GLY A 223 -2.07 -18.18 -1.47
C GLY A 223 -2.57 -19.62 -1.22
N PRO A 224 -3.39 -20.15 -2.12
CA PRO A 224 -4.01 -19.45 -3.25
C PRO A 224 -5.07 -18.44 -2.78
N GLY A 225 -5.31 -17.41 -3.60
CA GLY A 225 -6.43 -16.49 -3.42
C GLY A 225 -7.65 -16.87 -4.26
N ALA A 226 -8.83 -16.33 -3.90
CA ALA A 226 -10.04 -16.38 -4.70
C ALA A 226 -10.87 -15.11 -4.52
N SER A 227 -11.51 -14.62 -5.59
CA SER A 227 -12.34 -13.43 -5.52
C SER A 227 -13.62 -13.61 -6.31
N LEU A 228 -14.77 -13.61 -5.63
CA LEU A 228 -16.09 -13.69 -6.27
C LEU A 228 -16.61 -12.34 -6.79
N THR A 229 -16.02 -11.25 -6.32
CA THR A 229 -16.43 -9.87 -6.72
C THR A 229 -15.46 -9.21 -7.70
N GLY A 230 -14.28 -9.78 -7.89
CA GLY A 230 -13.13 -9.08 -8.42
C GLY A 230 -12.53 -8.12 -7.39
N TYR A 231 -11.37 -7.57 -7.70
CA TYR A 231 -10.72 -6.60 -6.84
C TYR A 231 -9.78 -5.67 -7.58
N LEU A 232 -9.50 -4.54 -6.97
CA LEU A 232 -8.44 -3.60 -7.31
C LEU A 232 -7.55 -3.42 -6.07
N GLY A 233 -6.25 -3.58 -6.24
CA GLY A 233 -5.27 -3.38 -5.17
C GLY A 233 -4.04 -2.62 -5.60
N LEU A 234 -3.43 -1.93 -4.65
CA LEU A 234 -2.12 -1.31 -4.79
C LEU A 234 -1.08 -2.25 -4.22
N PHE A 235 -0.12 -2.63 -5.05
CA PHE A 235 1.02 -3.47 -4.69
C PHE A 235 2.31 -2.66 -4.67
N ARG A 236 3.22 -3.05 -3.79
CA ARG A 236 4.61 -2.59 -3.77
C ARG A 236 5.53 -3.78 -3.57
N SER A 237 6.62 -3.82 -4.34
CA SER A 237 7.77 -4.69 -4.04
C SER A 237 8.96 -3.86 -3.59
N ARG A 238 9.70 -4.40 -2.62
CA ARG A 238 10.88 -3.76 -2.06
C ARG A 238 12.00 -4.79 -1.92
N GLU A 239 13.27 -4.28 -1.95
CA GLU A 239 14.45 -5.09 -1.66
C GLU A 239 14.71 -6.16 -2.72
N GLY A 240 14.39 -5.87 -3.96
CA GLY A 240 14.69 -6.74 -5.09
C GLY A 240 13.58 -6.79 -6.13
N LEU A 241 13.86 -7.55 -7.15
CA LEU A 241 12.94 -7.78 -8.26
C LEU A 241 11.78 -8.70 -7.81
N PHE A 242 10.56 -8.30 -8.14
CA PHE A 242 9.38 -9.13 -7.91
C PHE A 242 9.38 -10.31 -8.90
N VAL A 243 9.62 -11.49 -8.38
CA VAL A 243 9.57 -12.77 -9.10
C VAL A 243 8.66 -13.71 -8.34
N THR A 244 7.80 -14.45 -9.04
CA THR A 244 6.92 -15.44 -8.42
C THR A 244 7.53 -16.85 -8.55
N GLU A 245 7.76 -17.48 -7.41
CA GLU A 245 8.17 -18.88 -7.32
C GLU A 245 6.98 -19.73 -6.89
N TRP A 246 6.48 -20.55 -7.80
CA TRP A 246 5.30 -21.38 -7.58
C TRP A 246 5.65 -22.69 -6.87
N SER A 247 4.93 -22.97 -5.78
CA SER A 247 4.96 -24.28 -5.14
C SER A 247 4.35 -25.36 -6.05
N THR A 248 4.79 -26.60 -5.88
CA THR A 248 4.13 -27.78 -6.47
C THR A 248 2.95 -28.27 -5.63
N ALA A 249 2.85 -27.83 -4.38
CA ALA A 249 1.75 -28.17 -3.47
C ALA A 249 0.51 -27.35 -3.80
N GLU A 250 -0.64 -28.00 -3.78
CA GLU A 250 -1.93 -27.35 -3.93
C GLU A 250 -2.64 -27.23 -2.59
N ARG A 251 -3.38 -26.11 -2.40
CA ARG A 251 -4.18 -25.81 -1.22
C ARG A 251 -5.62 -25.52 -1.64
N PRO A 252 -6.61 -25.79 -0.77
CA PRO A 252 -7.99 -25.35 -1.00
C PRO A 252 -8.09 -23.84 -1.22
N ARG A 253 -8.92 -23.42 -2.17
CA ARG A 253 -9.19 -21.99 -2.37
C ARG A 253 -10.16 -21.47 -1.31
N PRO A 254 -9.84 -20.32 -0.68
CA PRO A 254 -10.61 -19.76 0.43
C PRO A 254 -11.76 -18.87 -0.09
N PHE A 255 -12.94 -19.43 -0.32
CA PHE A 255 -14.12 -18.66 -0.75
C PHE A 255 -14.87 -17.99 0.42
N ASP A 256 -14.82 -18.58 1.61
CA ASP A 256 -15.40 -18.03 2.85
C ASP A 256 -14.52 -18.40 4.05
N PRO A 257 -13.30 -17.91 4.11
CA PRO A 257 -12.35 -18.25 5.17
C PRO A 257 -12.66 -17.51 6.46
N ALA A 258 -12.47 -18.20 7.59
CA ALA A 258 -12.50 -17.54 8.88
C ALA A 258 -11.30 -16.60 9.04
N TYR A 259 -11.52 -15.43 9.67
CA TYR A 259 -10.44 -14.47 9.93
C TYR A 259 -9.49 -15.03 11.00
N LYS A 260 -8.24 -15.24 10.62
CA LYS A 260 -7.14 -15.75 11.45
C LYS A 260 -5.84 -15.07 11.04
N PRO A 261 -5.68 -13.79 11.36
CA PRO A 261 -4.53 -13.01 10.88
C PRO A 261 -3.22 -13.45 11.53
N THR A 262 -2.11 -13.19 10.83
CA THR A 262 -0.77 -13.15 11.42
C THR A 262 -0.42 -11.70 11.68
N LEU A 263 -0.35 -11.28 12.93
CA LEU A 263 -0.12 -9.90 13.32
C LEU A 263 1.06 -9.78 14.29
N PRO A 264 1.88 -8.73 14.18
CA PRO A 264 2.89 -8.39 15.19
C PRO A 264 2.24 -7.90 16.48
N SER A 265 3.02 -7.84 17.56
CA SER A 265 2.52 -7.50 18.89
C SER A 265 1.79 -6.16 18.97
N PHE A 266 2.22 -5.15 18.21
CA PHE A 266 1.56 -3.84 18.22
C PHE A 266 0.17 -3.81 17.55
N LEU A 267 -0.18 -4.87 16.81
CA LEU A 267 -1.50 -5.08 16.19
C LEU A 267 -2.29 -6.22 16.85
N ALA A 268 -1.75 -6.86 17.89
CA ALA A 268 -2.33 -8.07 18.46
C ALA A 268 -3.77 -7.87 19.01
N ASP A 269 -4.07 -6.68 19.54
CA ASP A 269 -5.40 -6.33 20.06
C ASP A 269 -6.49 -6.27 18.97
N HIS A 270 -6.08 -6.33 17.70
CA HIS A 270 -6.98 -6.32 16.54
C HIS A 270 -7.15 -7.70 15.88
N ALA A 271 -6.52 -8.75 16.43
CA ALA A 271 -6.53 -10.09 15.85
C ALA A 271 -7.93 -10.72 15.72
N ASP A 272 -8.85 -10.35 16.62
CA ASP A 272 -10.22 -10.84 16.64
C ASP A 272 -11.23 -9.86 16.03
N GLN A 273 -10.75 -8.80 15.37
CA GLN A 273 -11.60 -7.74 14.82
C GLN A 273 -11.68 -7.86 13.28
N PRO A 274 -12.70 -8.56 12.75
CA PRO A 274 -12.92 -8.61 11.32
C PRO A 274 -13.46 -7.27 10.81
N TYR A 275 -13.49 -7.13 9.48
CA TYR A 275 -14.07 -5.98 8.79
C TYR A 275 -15.45 -5.59 9.34
N GLN A 276 -15.66 -4.30 9.63
CA GLN A 276 -16.89 -3.78 10.24
C GLN A 276 -17.80 -2.97 9.29
N GLY A 277 -17.38 -2.75 8.06
CA GLY A 277 -18.29 -2.33 6.98
C GLY A 277 -18.72 -0.86 6.91
N SER A 278 -18.27 0.01 7.81
CA SER A 278 -18.79 1.40 7.90
C SER A 278 -17.88 2.50 7.32
N ASP A 279 -16.62 2.22 7.12
CA ASP A 279 -15.60 3.14 6.59
C ASP A 279 -14.65 2.32 5.69
N PRO A 280 -14.30 2.78 4.47
CA PRO A 280 -13.38 2.03 3.61
C PRO A 280 -11.95 1.93 4.18
N TYR A 281 -11.59 2.75 5.16
CA TYR A 281 -10.23 2.73 5.76
C TYR A 281 -10.24 2.96 7.26
#